data_90fc0d3032716d84f2011be936bd006d
#
_entry.id   90fc0d3032716d84f2011be936bd006d
#
_cell.length_a   1.000
_cell.length_b   1.000
_cell.length_c   1.000
_cell.angle_alpha   90.00
_cell.angle_beta   90.00
_cell.angle_gamma   90.00
#
_symmetry.space_group_name_H-M   'P 1'
#
loop_
_entity.id
_entity.type
_entity.pdbx_description
1 polymer ?
#
loop_
_entity_poly.entity_id
_entity_poly.type
_entity_poly.pdbx_seq_one_letter_code
_entity_poly.pdbx_strand_id
1 'polypeptide(L)'
;MKKRIVILGSGESGTGAALLARHLGYDVFVSDKGAVQEKYRKELDEAGIPWEEKTHTMDLILNADEIIKSPGIPEKSDVMKAVRARGINVIGEIELGYRHAGKCTIVAITGTNGKTTTTELTFHLLRTAGLNVRKGGNVGNSFAAMVLDDLLHPSQATADRIFVLEVSSFQLDDIQQFRPRIALLLNITPDHLDRYDYSLGNYARAKFRICMNQKRGDKFIYNGFDPIIAEFFEAPASGLKPAPIRKGFFKNGSIRVGVNRFDMKTGNLRGPHNMFNAVCAIRVAHLLKADPVKIQEGLNTFMPPEHRLEKVTVAGGVTWINDSKGTNVDSTFYALQAMDEPTVWIVGGQDKGNDYSPLMPLVKKKVRAIVCMGLDNSKIREAFGSLDKPLVETGSAAAAVKAAAGFARPGDTVLLSPACASFDLFLNYEDRGRQFKSAVMKLNS
;
A
#
# COMPACT_ATOMS: atom_id res chain seq x y z
N MET A 1 -32.60 -3.06 22.81
CA MET A 1 -31.84 -4.17 22.21
C MET A 1 -30.43 -3.66 21.88
N LYS A 2 -29.42 -4.52 21.98
CA LYS A 2 -28.05 -4.15 21.53
C LYS A 2 -28.07 -3.97 20.02
N LYS A 3 -27.36 -2.96 19.51
CA LYS A 3 -27.16 -2.77 18.06
C LYS A 3 -26.42 -3.99 17.49
N ARG A 4 -26.95 -4.56 16.39
CA ARG A 4 -26.39 -5.74 15.73
C ARG A 4 -25.47 -5.30 14.60
N ILE A 5 -24.20 -5.69 14.68
CA ILE A 5 -23.17 -5.43 13.69
C ILE A 5 -22.78 -6.75 13.00
N VAL A 6 -22.88 -6.78 11.69
CA VAL A 6 -22.36 -7.90 10.90
C VAL A 6 -21.08 -7.47 10.18
N ILE A 7 -20.05 -8.30 10.33
CA ILE A 7 -18.74 -8.11 9.68
C ILE A 7 -18.69 -9.02 8.47
N LEU A 8 -18.43 -8.45 7.30
CA LEU A 8 -18.19 -9.21 6.08
C LEU A 8 -16.69 -9.31 5.84
N GLY A 9 -16.17 -10.55 5.85
CA GLY A 9 -14.76 -10.89 5.76
C GLY A 9 -14.06 -10.99 7.11
N SER A 10 -13.23 -12.00 7.28
CA SER A 10 -12.59 -12.43 8.54
C SER A 10 -11.06 -12.23 8.55
N GLY A 11 -10.53 -11.45 7.62
CA GLY A 11 -9.09 -11.10 7.63
C GLY A 11 -8.76 -10.07 8.71
N GLU A 12 -7.54 -9.51 8.68
CA GLU A 12 -7.03 -8.54 9.65
C GLU A 12 -8.01 -7.39 9.94
N SER A 13 -8.56 -6.77 8.88
CA SER A 13 -9.53 -5.67 9.02
C SER A 13 -10.84 -6.12 9.65
N GLY A 14 -11.38 -7.26 9.19
CA GLY A 14 -12.65 -7.75 9.69
C GLY A 14 -12.59 -8.24 11.14
N THR A 15 -11.56 -9.01 11.47
CA THR A 15 -11.36 -9.50 12.86
C THR A 15 -11.09 -8.33 13.81
N GLY A 16 -10.23 -7.36 13.43
CA GLY A 16 -10.00 -6.16 14.25
C GLY A 16 -11.27 -5.34 14.47
N ALA A 17 -12.12 -5.20 13.44
CA ALA A 17 -13.41 -4.53 13.57
C ALA A 17 -14.39 -5.32 14.47
N ALA A 18 -14.42 -6.66 14.35
CA ALA A 18 -15.28 -7.52 15.16
C ALA A 18 -14.92 -7.44 16.65
N LEU A 19 -13.64 -7.50 16.97
CA LEU A 19 -13.14 -7.38 18.34
C LEU A 19 -13.46 -6.01 18.95
N LEU A 20 -13.23 -4.94 18.20
CA LEU A 20 -13.59 -3.58 18.64
C LEU A 20 -15.11 -3.46 18.86
N ALA A 21 -15.93 -3.90 17.92
CA ALA A 21 -17.39 -3.86 18.04
C ALA A 21 -17.90 -4.67 19.24
N ARG A 22 -17.31 -5.84 19.50
CA ARG A 22 -17.62 -6.67 20.66
C ARG A 22 -17.27 -5.97 21.98
N HIS A 23 -16.08 -5.37 22.05
CA HIS A 23 -15.64 -4.58 23.21
C HIS A 23 -16.59 -3.40 23.51
N LEU A 24 -17.11 -2.76 22.45
CA LEU A 24 -18.10 -1.68 22.56
C LEU A 24 -19.50 -2.16 22.96
N GLY A 25 -19.69 -3.46 23.19
CA GLY A 25 -20.94 -4.05 23.66
C GLY A 25 -21.98 -4.35 22.58
N TYR A 26 -21.62 -4.29 21.29
CA TYR A 26 -22.50 -4.66 20.19
C TYR A 26 -22.76 -6.17 20.14
N ASP A 27 -23.89 -6.56 19.51
CA ASP A 27 -24.13 -7.93 19.05
C ASP A 27 -23.41 -8.13 17.73
N VAL A 28 -22.37 -8.99 17.69
CA VAL A 28 -21.46 -9.11 16.54
C VAL A 28 -21.56 -10.50 15.92
N PHE A 29 -21.64 -10.54 14.60
CA PHE A 29 -21.54 -11.76 13.80
C PHE A 29 -20.55 -11.54 12.66
N VAL A 30 -19.67 -12.52 12.38
CA VAL A 30 -18.70 -12.49 11.29
C VAL A 30 -19.08 -13.51 10.22
N SER A 31 -19.12 -13.08 8.95
CA SER A 31 -19.41 -13.95 7.81
C SER A 31 -18.31 -13.85 6.75
N ASP A 32 -17.75 -14.97 6.36
CA ASP A 32 -16.73 -15.04 5.32
C ASP A 32 -17.05 -16.11 4.26
N LYS A 33 -16.99 -15.73 2.98
CA LYS A 33 -17.18 -16.68 1.88
C LYS A 33 -15.98 -17.61 1.68
N GLY A 34 -14.81 -17.22 2.16
CA GLY A 34 -13.59 -18.01 2.17
C GLY A 34 -13.44 -18.84 3.47
N ALA A 35 -12.31 -19.54 3.58
CA ALA A 35 -11.90 -20.17 4.82
C ALA A 35 -11.31 -19.12 5.78
N VAL A 36 -11.74 -19.13 7.03
CA VAL A 36 -11.15 -18.29 8.08
C VAL A 36 -9.78 -18.85 8.47
N GLN A 37 -8.75 -18.02 8.50
CA GLN A 37 -7.42 -18.44 8.93
C GLN A 37 -7.42 -18.79 10.42
N GLU A 38 -6.64 -19.80 10.80
CA GLU A 38 -6.57 -20.32 12.19
C GLU A 38 -6.32 -19.22 13.24
N LYS A 39 -5.43 -18.28 12.93
CA LYS A 39 -5.17 -17.13 13.80
C LYS A 39 -6.47 -16.36 14.13
N TYR A 40 -7.26 -16.06 13.13
CA TYR A 40 -8.48 -15.25 13.29
C TYR A 40 -9.63 -16.05 13.89
N ARG A 41 -9.72 -17.36 13.61
CA ARG A 41 -10.68 -18.26 14.31
C ARG A 41 -10.46 -18.19 15.80
N LYS A 42 -9.21 -18.38 16.23
CA LYS A 42 -8.86 -18.34 17.65
C LYS A 42 -9.23 -17.01 18.31
N GLU A 43 -8.91 -15.89 17.66
CA GLU A 43 -9.25 -14.56 18.18
C GLU A 43 -10.78 -14.35 18.31
N LEU A 44 -11.57 -14.81 17.33
CA LEU A 44 -13.04 -14.72 17.35
C LEU A 44 -13.65 -15.63 18.43
N ASP A 45 -13.15 -16.86 18.54
CA ASP A 45 -13.63 -17.85 19.53
C ASP A 45 -13.31 -17.38 20.95
N GLU A 46 -12.10 -16.88 21.22
CA GLU A 46 -11.71 -16.32 22.52
C GLU A 46 -12.55 -15.09 22.93
N ALA A 47 -12.98 -14.29 21.95
CA ALA A 47 -13.87 -13.16 22.18
C ALA A 47 -15.36 -13.54 22.27
N GLY A 48 -15.70 -14.82 22.06
CA GLY A 48 -17.10 -15.31 22.05
C GLY A 48 -17.92 -14.66 20.94
N ILE A 49 -17.32 -14.43 19.77
CA ILE A 49 -17.97 -13.85 18.59
C ILE A 49 -18.40 -14.99 17.67
N PRO A 50 -19.71 -15.17 17.40
CA PRO A 50 -20.16 -16.16 16.43
C PRO A 50 -19.72 -15.78 15.01
N TRP A 51 -19.33 -16.78 14.24
CA TRP A 51 -18.86 -16.62 12.88
C TRP A 51 -19.23 -17.80 11.98
N GLU A 52 -19.19 -17.58 10.66
CA GLU A 52 -19.32 -18.61 9.63
C GLU A 52 -18.25 -18.45 8.56
N GLU A 53 -17.91 -19.55 7.90
CA GLU A 53 -16.97 -19.58 6.78
C GLU A 53 -17.52 -20.37 5.58
N LYS A 54 -16.91 -20.13 4.37
CA LYS A 54 -17.28 -20.79 3.12
C LYS A 54 -18.71 -20.57 2.68
N THR A 55 -19.39 -19.63 3.30
CA THR A 55 -20.81 -19.31 3.04
C THR A 55 -21.11 -17.87 3.43
N HIS A 56 -22.30 -17.41 3.01
CA HIS A 56 -22.97 -16.22 3.50
C HIS A 56 -24.43 -16.58 3.79
N THR A 57 -24.78 -16.77 5.06
CA THR A 57 -26.17 -17.02 5.48
C THR A 57 -26.93 -15.70 5.48
N MET A 58 -27.69 -15.46 4.40
CA MET A 58 -28.30 -14.17 4.12
C MET A 58 -29.22 -13.67 5.23
N ASP A 59 -30.00 -14.56 5.87
CA ASP A 59 -30.89 -14.18 6.98
C ASP A 59 -30.13 -13.63 8.18
N LEU A 60 -28.93 -14.16 8.45
CA LEU A 60 -28.06 -13.66 9.52
C LEU A 60 -27.43 -12.32 9.17
N ILE A 61 -27.08 -12.12 7.90
CA ILE A 61 -26.47 -10.90 7.40
C ILE A 61 -27.48 -9.77 7.27
N LEU A 62 -28.64 -10.04 6.68
CA LEU A 62 -29.67 -9.03 6.43
C LEU A 62 -30.44 -8.59 7.68
N ASN A 63 -30.21 -9.24 8.81
CA ASN A 63 -30.71 -8.86 10.14
C ASN A 63 -29.77 -7.91 10.88
N ALA A 64 -28.85 -7.24 10.17
CA ALA A 64 -27.92 -6.27 10.73
C ALA A 64 -28.50 -4.86 10.80
N ASP A 65 -28.18 -4.12 11.86
CA ASP A 65 -28.40 -2.67 11.92
C ASP A 65 -27.32 -1.89 11.13
N GLU A 66 -26.11 -2.45 11.06
CA GLU A 66 -24.99 -1.90 10.29
C GLU A 66 -24.05 -3.03 9.87
N ILE A 67 -23.47 -2.90 8.70
CA ILE A 67 -22.47 -3.84 8.18
C ILE A 67 -21.11 -3.16 8.13
N ILE A 68 -20.08 -3.89 8.57
CA ILE A 68 -18.69 -3.50 8.38
C ILE A 68 -18.09 -4.40 7.32
N LYS A 69 -17.74 -3.81 6.18
CA LYS A 69 -17.25 -4.52 5.01
C LYS A 69 -15.71 -4.50 4.95
N SER A 70 -15.11 -5.67 4.81
CA SER A 70 -13.69 -5.76 4.46
C SER A 70 -13.42 -5.24 3.04
N PRO A 71 -12.31 -4.52 2.80
CA PRO A 71 -12.03 -3.86 1.52
C PRO A 71 -11.89 -4.84 0.34
N GLY A 72 -11.60 -6.12 0.60
CA GLY A 72 -11.52 -7.18 -0.41
C GLY A 72 -12.85 -7.53 -1.07
N ILE A 73 -13.99 -7.26 -0.42
CA ILE A 73 -15.32 -7.67 -0.91
C ILE A 73 -15.81 -6.71 -1.99
N PRO A 74 -16.09 -7.20 -3.22
CA PRO A 74 -16.58 -6.36 -4.31
C PRO A 74 -18.02 -5.88 -4.07
N GLU A 75 -18.32 -4.62 -4.44
CA GLU A 75 -19.70 -4.10 -4.45
C GLU A 75 -20.62 -4.90 -5.37
N LYS A 76 -20.07 -5.52 -6.43
CA LYS A 76 -20.81 -6.36 -7.39
C LYS A 76 -21.14 -7.76 -6.86
N SER A 77 -20.65 -8.14 -5.66
CA SER A 77 -20.95 -9.44 -5.05
C SER A 77 -22.42 -9.56 -4.67
N ASP A 78 -22.96 -10.79 -4.69
CA ASP A 78 -24.38 -11.01 -4.42
C ASP A 78 -24.78 -10.60 -2.99
N VAL A 79 -23.88 -10.82 -2.00
CA VAL A 79 -24.11 -10.37 -0.63
C VAL A 79 -24.23 -8.85 -0.57
N MET A 80 -23.38 -8.10 -1.28
CA MET A 80 -23.44 -6.65 -1.27
C MET A 80 -24.66 -6.10 -2.01
N LYS A 81 -25.06 -6.73 -3.12
CA LYS A 81 -26.32 -6.38 -3.82
C LYS A 81 -27.52 -6.52 -2.90
N ALA A 82 -27.62 -7.63 -2.16
CA ALA A 82 -28.72 -7.87 -1.23
C ALA A 82 -28.69 -6.88 -0.04
N VAL A 83 -27.53 -6.60 0.52
CA VAL A 83 -27.33 -5.60 1.58
C VAL A 83 -27.79 -4.21 1.12
N ARG A 84 -27.38 -3.77 -0.09
CA ARG A 84 -27.77 -2.50 -0.65
C ARG A 84 -29.29 -2.44 -0.96
N ALA A 85 -29.86 -3.51 -1.48
CA ALA A 85 -31.30 -3.60 -1.73
C ALA A 85 -32.13 -3.49 -0.43
N ARG A 86 -31.58 -3.98 0.70
CA ARG A 86 -32.22 -3.87 2.03
C ARG A 86 -32.05 -2.50 2.66
N GLY A 87 -31.18 -1.62 2.10
CA GLY A 87 -30.91 -0.29 2.65
C GLY A 87 -30.07 -0.29 3.95
N ILE A 88 -29.36 -1.38 4.24
CA ILE A 88 -28.53 -1.48 5.46
C ILE A 88 -27.31 -0.58 5.29
N ASN A 89 -26.99 0.20 6.35
CA ASN A 89 -25.79 1.04 6.34
C ASN A 89 -24.53 0.19 6.31
N VAL A 90 -23.60 0.56 5.42
CA VAL A 90 -22.31 -0.14 5.24
C VAL A 90 -21.18 0.83 5.47
N ILE A 91 -20.24 0.45 6.31
CA ILE A 91 -19.00 1.19 6.59
C ILE A 91 -17.79 0.26 6.48
N GLY A 92 -16.58 0.87 6.38
CA GLY A 92 -15.33 0.15 6.48
C GLY A 92 -14.79 0.11 7.91
N GLU A 93 -13.80 -0.73 8.13
CA GLU A 93 -13.07 -0.85 9.40
C GLU A 93 -12.44 0.49 9.83
N ILE A 94 -11.88 1.25 8.86
CA ILE A 94 -11.30 2.59 9.09
C ILE A 94 -12.34 3.56 9.68
N GLU A 95 -13.57 3.50 9.20
CA GLU A 95 -14.65 4.33 9.71
C GLU A 95 -15.05 3.94 11.14
N LEU A 96 -15.13 2.63 11.42
CA LEU A 96 -15.41 2.16 12.80
C LEU A 96 -14.30 2.62 13.75
N GLY A 97 -13.04 2.39 13.40
CA GLY A 97 -11.90 2.85 14.19
C GLY A 97 -11.95 4.35 14.43
N TYR A 98 -12.24 5.16 13.41
CA TYR A 98 -12.34 6.60 13.53
C TYR A 98 -13.42 7.06 14.51
N ARG A 99 -14.59 6.45 14.46
CA ARG A 99 -15.72 6.79 15.36
C ARG A 99 -15.39 6.58 16.84
N HIS A 100 -14.41 5.72 17.13
CA HIS A 100 -14.06 5.31 18.51
C HIS A 100 -12.62 5.63 18.93
N ALA A 101 -11.81 6.24 18.05
CA ALA A 101 -10.39 6.56 18.31
C ALA A 101 -10.18 7.65 19.39
N GLY A 102 -11.23 8.33 19.82
CA GLY A 102 -11.11 9.42 20.77
C GLY A 102 -10.30 10.62 20.24
N LYS A 103 -9.67 11.36 21.14
CA LYS A 103 -8.86 12.51 20.76
C LYS A 103 -7.46 12.07 20.34
N CYS A 104 -7.19 12.16 19.05
CA CYS A 104 -5.89 11.79 18.46
C CYS A 104 -5.61 12.62 17.20
N THR A 105 -4.41 12.50 16.67
CA THR A 105 -4.06 13.04 15.35
C THR A 105 -3.96 11.91 14.35
N ILE A 106 -4.72 11.96 13.27
CA ILE A 106 -4.65 10.99 12.18
C ILE A 106 -3.95 11.61 10.99
N VAL A 107 -2.91 10.92 10.52
CA VAL A 107 -2.22 11.13 9.25
C VAL A 107 -2.62 9.98 8.33
N ALA A 108 -3.36 10.26 7.27
CA ALA A 108 -3.80 9.24 6.32
C ALA A 108 -3.06 9.40 4.98
N ILE A 109 -2.59 8.30 4.43
CA ILE A 109 -1.74 8.26 3.23
C ILE A 109 -2.38 7.34 2.19
N THR A 110 -2.71 7.89 1.01
CA THR A 110 -3.21 7.14 -0.14
C THR A 110 -2.44 7.48 -1.41
N GLY A 111 -2.66 6.71 -2.45
CA GLY A 111 -2.07 6.83 -3.78
C GLY A 111 -2.10 5.48 -4.48
N THR A 112 -1.75 5.41 -5.74
CA THR A 112 -1.54 4.12 -6.41
C THR A 112 -0.27 3.48 -5.89
N ASN A 113 0.85 4.19 -5.96
CA ASN A 113 2.18 3.74 -5.57
C ASN A 113 2.76 4.59 -4.43
N GLY A 114 3.77 4.05 -3.71
CA GLY A 114 4.51 4.78 -2.68
C GLY A 114 3.86 4.82 -1.28
N LYS A 115 2.62 4.34 -1.12
CA LYS A 115 1.88 4.37 0.16
C LYS A 115 2.70 3.79 1.31
N THR A 116 3.10 2.53 1.21
CA THR A 116 3.82 1.82 2.28
C THR A 116 5.14 2.50 2.63
N THR A 117 5.94 2.86 1.62
CA THR A 117 7.22 3.57 1.85
C THR A 117 7.00 4.89 2.56
N THR A 118 5.98 5.68 2.15
CA THR A 118 5.67 6.97 2.78
C THR A 118 5.15 6.78 4.20
N THR A 119 4.30 5.77 4.44
CA THR A 119 3.78 5.44 5.78
C THR A 119 4.91 5.02 6.72
N GLU A 120 5.75 4.09 6.28
CA GLU A 120 6.90 3.62 7.06
C GLU A 120 7.89 4.74 7.36
N LEU A 121 8.22 5.55 6.36
CA LEU A 121 9.13 6.68 6.54
C LEU A 121 8.52 7.73 7.48
N THR A 122 7.25 8.08 7.31
CA THR A 122 6.56 9.03 8.18
C THR A 122 6.58 8.55 9.63
N PHE A 123 6.21 7.29 9.84
CA PHE A 123 6.26 6.66 11.17
C PHE A 123 7.68 6.70 11.75
N HIS A 124 8.69 6.33 10.96
CA HIS A 124 10.08 6.32 11.40
C HIS A 124 10.59 7.71 11.80
N LEU A 125 10.31 8.74 10.99
CA LEU A 125 10.69 10.13 11.29
C LEU A 125 10.05 10.64 12.58
N LEU A 126 8.74 10.39 12.76
CA LEU A 126 8.01 10.82 13.96
C LEU A 126 8.48 10.09 15.20
N ARG A 127 8.75 8.78 15.10
CA ARG A 127 9.29 7.97 16.19
C ARG A 127 10.71 8.41 16.59
N THR A 128 11.58 8.68 15.61
CA THR A 128 12.95 9.19 15.86
C THR A 128 12.90 10.56 16.53
N ALA A 129 11.89 11.35 16.22
CA ALA A 129 11.64 12.64 16.88
C ALA A 129 11.00 12.51 18.28
N GLY A 130 10.79 11.30 18.80
CA GLY A 130 10.23 11.06 20.13
C GLY A 130 8.73 11.26 20.27
N LEU A 131 7.99 11.34 19.15
CA LEU A 131 6.52 11.52 19.17
C LEU A 131 5.82 10.18 19.45
N ASN A 132 4.66 10.26 20.13
CA ASN A 132 3.81 9.11 20.42
C ASN A 132 3.03 8.69 19.16
N VAL A 133 3.61 7.79 18.36
CA VAL A 133 3.11 7.42 17.04
C VAL A 133 2.87 5.92 16.91
N ARG A 134 1.76 5.55 16.28
CA ARG A 134 1.43 4.18 15.82
C ARG A 134 1.17 4.20 14.32
N LYS A 135 1.39 3.07 13.65
CA LYS A 135 1.13 2.90 12.21
C LYS A 135 0.28 1.66 11.95
N GLY A 136 -0.52 1.71 10.90
CA GLY A 136 -1.35 0.58 10.46
C GLY A 136 -2.28 0.95 9.31
N GLY A 137 -3.40 0.27 9.21
CA GLY A 137 -4.41 0.45 8.15
C GLY A 137 -4.34 -0.66 7.10
N ASN A 138 -4.14 -0.32 5.84
CA ASN A 138 -4.10 -1.29 4.74
C ASN A 138 -2.94 -2.30 4.82
N VAL A 139 -1.90 -1.99 5.58
CA VAL A 139 -0.74 -2.87 5.84
C VAL A 139 -0.42 -2.83 7.33
N GLY A 140 -0.13 -3.98 7.90
CA GLY A 140 0.11 -4.12 9.34
C GLY A 140 -1.21 -4.26 10.11
N ASN A 141 -1.24 -3.77 11.35
CA ASN A 141 -2.43 -3.86 12.19
C ASN A 141 -3.57 -2.99 11.66
N SER A 142 -4.79 -3.49 11.75
CA SER A 142 -5.96 -2.69 11.40
C SER A 142 -6.13 -1.49 12.34
N PHE A 143 -6.74 -0.41 11.86
CA PHE A 143 -6.97 0.77 12.70
C PHE A 143 -7.92 0.46 13.86
N ALA A 144 -8.96 -0.35 13.63
CA ALA A 144 -9.87 -0.78 14.67
C ALA A 144 -9.16 -1.57 15.77
N ALA A 145 -8.21 -2.47 15.41
CA ALA A 145 -7.42 -3.21 16.40
C ALA A 145 -6.53 -2.28 17.24
N MET A 146 -5.92 -1.26 16.62
CA MET A 146 -5.13 -0.26 17.35
C MET A 146 -5.99 0.58 18.29
N VAL A 147 -7.21 0.93 17.89
CA VAL A 147 -8.17 1.65 18.73
C VAL A 147 -8.64 0.78 19.90
N LEU A 148 -8.92 -0.51 19.65
CA LEU A 148 -9.23 -1.45 20.71
C LEU A 148 -8.11 -1.54 21.75
N ASP A 149 -6.86 -1.66 21.30
CA ASP A 149 -5.71 -1.69 22.19
C ASP A 149 -5.59 -0.42 23.04
N ASP A 150 -5.88 0.76 22.47
CA ASP A 150 -5.92 2.02 23.21
C ASP A 150 -7.08 2.04 24.27
N LEU A 151 -8.22 1.45 23.95
CA LEU A 151 -9.34 1.35 24.90
C LEU A 151 -9.05 0.36 26.05
N LEU A 152 -8.32 -0.70 25.76
CA LEU A 152 -7.88 -1.67 26.77
C LEU A 152 -6.74 -1.14 27.65
N HIS A 153 -5.92 -0.23 27.12
CA HIS A 153 -4.76 0.34 27.80
C HIS A 153 -4.81 1.88 27.88
N PRO A 154 -5.82 2.47 28.55
CA PRO A 154 -6.07 3.92 28.51
C PRO A 154 -4.92 4.77 29.06
N SER A 155 -4.05 4.21 29.92
CA SER A 155 -2.84 4.90 30.41
C SER A 155 -1.79 5.15 29.31
N GLN A 156 -1.85 4.38 28.22
CA GLN A 156 -0.96 4.53 27.05
C GLN A 156 -1.63 5.37 25.96
N ALA A 157 -2.96 5.55 26.00
CA ALA A 157 -3.76 6.27 25.03
C ALA A 157 -3.81 7.77 25.36
N THR A 158 -2.73 8.48 25.13
CA THR A 158 -2.65 9.92 25.42
C THR A 158 -3.23 10.78 24.29
N ALA A 159 -3.68 11.99 24.60
CA ALA A 159 -4.35 12.89 23.65
C ALA A 159 -3.42 13.40 22.53
N ASP A 160 -2.11 13.24 22.66
CA ASP A 160 -1.08 13.54 21.66
C ASP A 160 -0.75 12.36 20.74
N ARG A 161 -1.49 11.23 20.87
CA ARG A 161 -1.35 10.04 20.02
C ARG A 161 -1.50 10.39 18.55
N ILE A 162 -0.56 9.90 17.76
CA ILE A 162 -0.57 10.03 16.30
C ILE A 162 -0.77 8.65 15.67
N PHE A 163 -1.76 8.52 14.80
CA PHE A 163 -1.90 7.36 13.93
C PHE A 163 -1.47 7.72 12.51
N VAL A 164 -0.51 6.98 11.97
CA VAL A 164 -0.09 7.06 10.56
C VAL A 164 -0.71 5.87 9.84
N LEU A 165 -1.74 6.14 9.03
CA LEU A 165 -2.55 5.12 8.39
C LEU A 165 -2.28 5.07 6.89
N GLU A 166 -1.86 3.89 6.40
CA GLU A 166 -1.96 3.58 4.99
C GLU A 166 -3.43 3.30 4.65
N VAL A 167 -3.99 3.97 3.65
CA VAL A 167 -5.40 3.79 3.27
C VAL A 167 -5.52 3.51 1.77
N SER A 168 -6.13 2.38 1.41
CA SER A 168 -6.44 2.02 0.03
C SER A 168 -7.67 2.75 -0.49
N SER A 169 -7.87 2.78 -1.82
CA SER A 169 -9.10 3.30 -2.42
C SER A 169 -10.33 2.54 -1.93
N PHE A 170 -10.24 1.21 -1.79
CA PHE A 170 -11.34 0.36 -1.30
C PHE A 170 -11.77 0.68 0.14
N GLN A 171 -10.81 1.04 1.01
CA GLN A 171 -11.13 1.48 2.36
C GLN A 171 -11.78 2.87 2.36
N LEU A 172 -11.38 3.75 1.41
CA LEU A 172 -11.97 5.07 1.27
C LEU A 172 -13.38 5.04 0.68
N ASP A 173 -13.77 3.99 -0.06
CA ASP A 173 -15.14 3.86 -0.58
C ASP A 173 -16.20 3.77 0.54
N ASP A 174 -15.85 3.22 1.69
CA ASP A 174 -16.77 2.96 2.79
C ASP A 174 -16.59 3.91 3.99
N ILE A 175 -15.92 5.04 3.82
CA ILE A 175 -15.85 6.09 4.85
C ILE A 175 -17.09 7.00 4.81
N GLN A 176 -17.50 7.50 5.97
CA GLN A 176 -18.60 8.45 6.14
C GLN A 176 -18.17 9.70 6.91
N GLN A 177 -17.55 9.54 8.08
CA GLN A 177 -17.11 10.62 8.96
C GLN A 177 -15.59 10.70 9.07
N PHE A 178 -14.86 9.68 8.60
CA PHE A 178 -13.41 9.60 8.69
C PHE A 178 -12.76 10.92 8.24
N ARG A 179 -12.01 11.54 9.15
CA ARG A 179 -11.40 12.86 8.95
C ARG A 179 -9.96 12.85 9.43
N PRO A 180 -8.98 12.63 8.58
CA PRO A 180 -7.59 12.79 8.94
C PRO A 180 -7.24 14.27 9.13
N ARG A 181 -6.44 14.56 10.16
CA ARG A 181 -5.87 15.90 10.38
C ARG A 181 -4.91 16.28 9.27
N ILE A 182 -4.17 15.29 8.77
CA ILE A 182 -3.26 15.43 7.62
C ILE A 182 -3.57 14.29 6.66
N ALA A 183 -3.96 14.62 5.43
CA ALA A 183 -4.19 13.68 4.35
C ALA A 183 -3.13 13.84 3.26
N LEU A 184 -2.66 12.72 2.71
CA LEU A 184 -1.69 12.69 1.61
C LEU A 184 -2.26 11.90 0.43
N LEU A 185 -2.18 12.48 -0.77
CA LEU A 185 -2.44 11.81 -2.04
C LEU A 185 -1.17 11.85 -2.90
N LEU A 186 -0.51 10.68 -3.02
CA LEU A 186 0.83 10.59 -3.59
C LEU A 186 0.84 10.64 -5.12
N ASN A 187 -0.01 9.86 -5.74
CA ASN A 187 -0.15 9.74 -7.19
C ASN A 187 -1.42 8.97 -7.56
N ILE A 188 -1.85 9.12 -8.80
CA ILE A 188 -2.91 8.30 -9.40
C ILE A 188 -2.42 7.79 -10.74
N THR A 189 -2.28 6.47 -10.87
CA THR A 189 -1.98 5.78 -12.13
C THR A 189 -2.94 4.60 -12.29
N PRO A 190 -3.23 4.11 -13.49
CA PRO A 190 -4.16 3.01 -13.70
C PRO A 190 -3.78 1.77 -12.87
N ASP A 191 -4.67 1.36 -11.96
CA ASP A 191 -4.57 0.13 -11.18
C ASP A 191 -5.97 -0.23 -10.67
N HIS A 192 -6.26 -1.52 -10.48
CA HIS A 192 -7.54 -2.01 -9.96
C HIS A 192 -8.78 -1.49 -10.70
N LEU A 193 -8.68 -1.16 -12.00
CA LEU A 193 -9.77 -0.56 -12.76
C LEU A 193 -11.00 -1.48 -12.89
N ASP A 194 -10.81 -2.79 -12.82
CA ASP A 194 -11.86 -3.81 -12.75
C ASP A 194 -12.85 -3.57 -11.61
N ARG A 195 -12.39 -2.97 -10.52
CA ARG A 195 -13.20 -2.61 -9.34
C ARG A 195 -13.93 -1.27 -9.50
N TYR A 196 -13.54 -0.45 -10.49
CA TYR A 196 -14.03 0.91 -10.72
C TYR A 196 -14.65 1.08 -12.13
N ASP A 197 -15.27 0.02 -12.65
CA ASP A 197 -15.94 0.02 -13.96
C ASP A 197 -14.99 0.41 -15.11
N TYR A 198 -13.71 0.05 -14.98
CA TYR A 198 -12.64 0.42 -15.91
C TYR A 198 -12.49 1.94 -16.10
N SER A 199 -12.99 2.74 -15.15
CA SER A 199 -12.92 4.20 -15.13
C SER A 199 -11.83 4.72 -14.22
N LEU A 200 -10.81 5.34 -14.79
CA LEU A 200 -9.76 6.03 -14.04
C LEU A 200 -10.35 7.17 -13.18
N GLY A 201 -11.40 7.85 -13.67
CA GLY A 201 -12.09 8.90 -12.92
C GLY A 201 -12.80 8.36 -11.67
N ASN A 202 -13.42 7.16 -11.72
CA ASN A 202 -14.01 6.53 -10.54
C ASN A 202 -12.93 6.18 -9.51
N TYR A 203 -11.81 5.63 -9.95
CA TYR A 203 -10.68 5.32 -9.10
C TYR A 203 -10.05 6.58 -8.47
N ALA A 204 -9.91 7.66 -9.23
CA ALA A 204 -9.45 8.95 -8.74
C ALA A 204 -10.39 9.51 -7.67
N ARG A 205 -11.71 9.55 -7.94
CA ARG A 205 -12.72 10.00 -6.97
C ARG A 205 -12.68 9.20 -5.67
N ALA A 206 -12.51 7.88 -5.73
CA ALA A 206 -12.36 7.05 -4.53
C ALA A 206 -11.16 7.51 -3.67
N LYS A 207 -10.02 7.83 -4.27
CA LYS A 207 -8.85 8.32 -3.55
C LYS A 207 -9.03 9.73 -2.99
N PHE A 208 -9.71 10.62 -3.71
CA PHE A 208 -10.00 11.97 -3.21
C PHE A 208 -10.92 11.99 -1.98
N ARG A 209 -11.69 10.92 -1.74
CA ARG A 209 -12.48 10.81 -0.50
C ARG A 209 -11.65 10.94 0.77
N ILE A 210 -10.34 10.73 0.72
CA ILE A 210 -9.43 10.91 1.87
C ILE A 210 -9.53 12.32 2.49
N CYS A 211 -9.89 13.34 1.71
CA CYS A 211 -10.03 14.71 2.20
C CYS A 211 -11.50 15.19 2.31
N MET A 212 -12.50 14.34 2.01
CA MET A 212 -13.89 14.76 1.89
C MET A 212 -14.47 15.40 3.17
N ASN A 213 -14.05 14.93 4.34
CA ASN A 213 -14.51 15.41 5.63
C ASN A 213 -13.55 16.42 6.28
N GLN A 214 -12.43 16.76 5.63
CA GLN A 214 -11.48 17.72 6.16
C GLN A 214 -12.09 19.12 6.23
N LYS A 215 -11.69 19.90 7.25
CA LYS A 215 -12.19 21.23 7.55
C LYS A 215 -11.04 22.24 7.51
N ARG A 216 -11.39 23.52 7.62
CA ARG A 216 -10.40 24.59 7.78
C ARG A 216 -9.45 24.27 8.93
N GLY A 217 -8.14 24.31 8.66
CA GLY A 217 -7.08 23.96 9.60
C GLY A 217 -6.49 22.56 9.43
N ASP A 218 -7.20 21.61 8.81
CA ASP A 218 -6.62 20.35 8.36
C ASP A 218 -5.68 20.58 7.17
N LYS A 219 -4.89 19.57 6.81
CA LYS A 219 -3.90 19.68 5.74
C LYS A 219 -4.11 18.58 4.72
N PHE A 220 -4.32 18.97 3.46
CA PHE A 220 -4.33 18.06 2.33
C PHE A 220 -3.07 18.30 1.50
N ILE A 221 -2.13 17.35 1.54
CA ILE A 221 -0.88 17.37 0.80
C ILE A 221 -1.04 16.45 -0.41
N TYR A 222 -0.71 16.91 -1.59
CA TYR A 222 -0.82 16.10 -2.80
C TYR A 222 0.28 16.40 -3.81
N ASN A 223 0.45 15.51 -4.78
CA ASN A 223 1.35 15.68 -5.90
C ASN A 223 0.79 16.72 -6.89
N GLY A 224 1.27 17.95 -6.80
CA GLY A 224 0.80 19.07 -7.63
C GLY A 224 1.34 19.07 -9.06
N PHE A 225 2.08 18.06 -9.48
CA PHE A 225 2.56 17.87 -10.85
C PHE A 225 2.13 16.52 -11.47
N ASP A 226 1.28 15.78 -10.77
CA ASP A 226 0.60 14.61 -11.30
C ASP A 226 -0.56 15.07 -12.17
N PRO A 227 -0.59 14.73 -13.49
CA PRO A 227 -1.59 15.25 -14.41
C PRO A 227 -3.01 14.72 -14.09
N ILE A 228 -3.12 13.50 -13.57
CA ILE A 228 -4.40 12.88 -13.23
C ILE A 228 -4.98 13.52 -11.97
N ILE A 229 -4.12 13.81 -10.98
CA ILE A 229 -4.56 14.56 -9.80
C ILE A 229 -5.02 15.95 -10.22
N ALA A 230 -4.29 16.64 -11.12
CA ALA A 230 -4.68 17.96 -11.60
C ALA A 230 -6.01 17.93 -12.36
N GLU A 231 -6.25 16.91 -13.18
CA GLU A 231 -7.48 16.73 -13.98
C GLU A 231 -8.71 16.50 -13.10
N PHE A 232 -8.60 15.62 -12.11
CA PHE A 232 -9.73 15.24 -11.26
C PHE A 232 -9.80 16.01 -9.94
N PHE A 233 -8.94 17.01 -9.74
CA PHE A 233 -8.93 17.79 -8.51
C PHE A 233 -10.13 18.73 -8.44
N GLU A 234 -11.02 18.46 -7.50
CA GLU A 234 -12.09 19.35 -7.09
C GLU A 234 -11.76 19.97 -5.73
N ALA A 235 -11.80 21.30 -5.63
CA ALA A 235 -11.54 21.98 -4.38
C ALA A 235 -12.63 21.63 -3.35
N PRO A 236 -12.28 21.11 -2.17
CA PRO A 236 -13.28 20.80 -1.15
C PRO A 236 -14.07 22.03 -0.73
N ALA A 237 -15.39 21.91 -0.66
CA ALA A 237 -16.31 23.01 -0.27
C ALA A 237 -16.10 23.53 1.18
N SER A 238 -15.34 22.79 2.00
CA SER A 238 -15.11 23.04 3.43
C SER A 238 -14.17 24.20 3.74
N GLY A 239 -13.67 24.95 2.76
CA GLY A 239 -12.65 25.99 2.95
C GLY A 239 -11.26 25.44 3.29
N LEU A 240 -11.02 24.15 3.05
CA LEU A 240 -9.72 23.52 3.12
C LEU A 240 -8.76 24.21 2.13
N LYS A 241 -7.55 24.53 2.58
CA LYS A 241 -6.48 25.04 1.70
C LYS A 241 -5.55 23.88 1.32
N PRO A 242 -5.66 23.35 0.10
CA PRO A 242 -4.79 22.27 -0.36
C PRO A 242 -3.33 22.73 -0.42
N ALA A 243 -2.41 21.81 -0.13
CA ALA A 243 -0.98 22.08 -0.06
C ALA A 243 -0.19 21.24 -1.08
N PRO A 244 -0.18 21.61 -2.38
CA PRO A 244 0.53 20.85 -3.40
C PRO A 244 2.03 20.82 -3.13
N ILE A 245 2.63 19.68 -3.44
CA ILE A 245 4.07 19.59 -3.63
C ILE A 245 4.35 19.93 -5.10
N ARG A 246 5.18 20.96 -5.33
CA ARG A 246 5.52 21.43 -6.67
C ARG A 246 6.83 20.84 -7.14
N LYS A 247 7.06 20.80 -8.46
CA LYS A 247 8.36 20.45 -9.03
C LYS A 247 9.48 21.31 -8.42
N GLY A 248 10.69 20.75 -8.32
CA GLY A 248 11.83 21.45 -7.73
C GLY A 248 11.96 21.34 -6.20
N PHE A 249 11.13 20.54 -5.54
CA PHE A 249 11.25 20.23 -4.13
C PHE A 249 12.56 19.53 -3.76
N PHE A 250 13.16 18.82 -4.71
CA PHE A 250 14.45 18.13 -4.61
C PHE A 250 15.46 18.77 -5.57
N LYS A 251 16.58 19.23 -5.04
CA LYS A 251 17.66 19.86 -5.81
C LYS A 251 19.02 19.59 -5.18
N ASN A 252 20.02 19.22 -5.98
CA ASN A 252 21.40 18.99 -5.53
C ASN A 252 21.51 18.01 -4.35
N GLY A 253 20.73 16.91 -4.38
CA GLY A 253 20.76 15.88 -3.32
C GLY A 253 20.07 16.28 -2.03
N SER A 254 19.24 17.33 -2.01
CA SER A 254 18.56 17.78 -0.81
C SER A 254 17.08 18.15 -1.06
N ILE A 255 16.29 18.02 0.00
CA ILE A 255 14.88 18.43 0.06
C ILE A 255 14.77 19.67 0.96
N ARG A 256 14.00 20.67 0.50
CA ARG A 256 13.69 21.86 1.29
C ARG A 256 12.23 21.84 1.74
N VAL A 257 12.01 22.01 3.05
CA VAL A 257 10.68 22.20 3.64
C VAL A 257 10.70 23.38 4.60
N GLY A 258 9.94 24.42 4.28
CA GLY A 258 10.03 25.71 5.00
C GLY A 258 11.43 26.29 4.88
N VAL A 259 12.03 26.63 6.02
CA VAL A 259 13.40 27.15 6.11
C VAL A 259 14.45 26.03 6.20
N ASN A 260 14.05 24.81 6.48
CA ASN A 260 14.95 23.69 6.71
C ASN A 260 15.32 23.00 5.40
N ARG A 261 16.56 22.51 5.36
CA ARG A 261 17.12 21.73 4.26
C ARG A 261 17.59 20.38 4.79
N PHE A 262 17.18 19.30 4.13
CA PHE A 262 17.48 17.91 4.50
C PHE A 262 18.35 17.26 3.43
N ASP A 263 19.47 16.67 3.85
CA ASP A 263 20.38 15.94 2.95
C ASP A 263 19.82 14.53 2.69
N MET A 264 19.73 14.16 1.41
CA MET A 264 19.23 12.86 0.97
C MET A 264 20.36 11.92 0.48
N LYS A 265 21.60 12.38 0.49
CA LYS A 265 22.74 11.60 -0.01
C LYS A 265 23.17 10.51 0.96
N THR A 266 23.00 10.75 2.25
CA THR A 266 23.47 9.88 3.34
C THR A 266 22.51 8.74 3.69
N GLY A 267 21.24 8.84 3.29
CA GLY A 267 20.22 7.81 3.58
C GLY A 267 20.20 6.66 2.56
N ASN A 268 19.28 5.71 2.79
CA ASN A 268 19.08 4.52 1.94
C ASN A 268 18.02 4.69 0.86
N LEU A 269 17.32 5.83 0.84
CA LEU A 269 16.31 6.12 -0.19
C LEU A 269 16.99 6.51 -1.51
N ARG A 270 16.61 5.86 -2.60
CA ARG A 270 17.13 6.14 -3.96
C ARG A 270 15.97 6.33 -4.93
N GLY A 271 16.25 7.04 -6.00
CA GLY A 271 15.31 7.27 -7.11
C GLY A 271 14.32 8.41 -6.88
N PRO A 272 13.80 9.01 -7.98
CA PRO A 272 12.95 10.21 -7.94
C PRO A 272 11.65 10.03 -7.16
N HIS A 273 11.03 8.85 -7.27
CA HIS A 273 9.79 8.51 -6.56
C HIS A 273 10.00 8.46 -5.04
N ASN A 274 11.15 7.93 -4.57
CA ASN A 274 11.47 7.93 -3.14
C ASN A 274 11.81 9.32 -2.62
N MET A 275 12.35 10.21 -3.46
CA MET A 275 12.52 11.63 -3.09
C MET A 275 11.15 12.30 -2.90
N PHE A 276 10.15 11.93 -3.72
CA PHE A 276 8.77 12.41 -3.53
C PHE A 276 8.14 11.85 -2.26
N ASN A 277 8.29 10.55 -1.98
CA ASN A 277 7.85 9.95 -0.72
C ASN A 277 8.51 10.63 0.49
N ALA A 278 9.80 10.95 0.39
CA ALA A 278 10.56 11.63 1.44
C ALA A 278 10.04 13.06 1.70
N VAL A 279 9.79 13.86 0.67
CA VAL A 279 9.26 15.23 0.91
C VAL A 279 7.88 15.17 1.54
N CYS A 280 7.05 14.19 1.20
CA CYS A 280 5.75 13.96 1.84
C CYS A 280 5.92 13.70 3.35
N ALA A 281 6.77 12.74 3.71
CA ALA A 281 7.03 12.38 5.11
C ALA A 281 7.66 13.53 5.91
N ILE A 282 8.64 14.24 5.34
CA ILE A 282 9.26 15.41 5.96
C ILE A 282 8.23 16.53 6.21
N ARG A 283 7.31 16.78 5.25
CA ARG A 283 6.24 17.78 5.43
C ARG A 283 5.30 17.42 6.56
N VAL A 284 4.95 16.12 6.70
CA VAL A 284 4.14 15.65 7.84
C VAL A 284 4.89 15.88 9.15
N ALA A 285 6.14 15.45 9.25
CA ALA A 285 6.96 15.63 10.45
C ALA A 285 7.11 17.11 10.83
N HIS A 286 7.35 17.97 9.83
CA HIS A 286 7.41 19.44 10.04
C HIS A 286 6.08 20.03 10.53
N LEU A 287 4.94 19.62 9.96
CA LEU A 287 3.60 20.06 10.40
C LEU A 287 3.29 19.62 11.83
N LEU A 288 3.82 18.48 12.26
CA LEU A 288 3.70 17.94 13.62
C LEU A 288 4.81 18.45 14.55
N LYS A 289 5.59 19.45 14.10
CA LYS A 289 6.63 20.14 14.87
C LYS A 289 7.76 19.24 15.35
N ALA A 290 8.06 18.16 14.61
CA ALA A 290 9.24 17.34 14.87
C ALA A 290 10.53 18.17 14.70
N ASP A 291 11.52 17.93 15.56
CA ASP A 291 12.81 18.60 15.49
C ASP A 291 13.51 18.31 14.15
N PRO A 292 13.94 19.31 13.38
CA PRO A 292 14.63 19.13 12.11
C PRO A 292 15.90 18.25 12.20
N VAL A 293 16.63 18.31 13.30
CA VAL A 293 17.82 17.46 13.53
C VAL A 293 17.40 16.00 13.62
N LYS A 294 16.32 15.72 14.36
CA LYS A 294 15.76 14.36 14.47
C LYS A 294 15.13 13.86 13.17
N ILE A 295 14.55 14.74 12.37
CA ILE A 295 14.08 14.38 11.02
C ILE A 295 15.28 13.95 10.16
N GLN A 296 16.40 14.68 10.16
CA GLN A 296 17.60 14.30 9.42
C GLN A 296 18.19 12.97 9.93
N GLU A 297 18.24 12.75 11.23
CA GLU A 297 18.66 11.48 11.83
C GLU A 297 17.79 10.32 11.33
N GLY A 298 16.46 10.50 11.34
CA GLY A 298 15.52 9.51 10.82
C GLY A 298 15.71 9.23 9.32
N LEU A 299 15.99 10.23 8.50
CA LEU A 299 16.29 10.05 7.08
C LEU A 299 17.56 9.21 6.85
N ASN A 300 18.57 9.41 7.68
CA ASN A 300 19.84 8.69 7.58
C ASN A 300 19.72 7.21 8.04
N THR A 301 18.86 6.95 9.02
CA THR A 301 18.69 5.61 9.62
C THR A 301 17.54 4.81 9.04
N PHE A 302 16.70 5.41 8.20
CA PHE A 302 15.56 4.72 7.58
C PHE A 302 16.02 3.59 6.67
N MET A 303 15.44 2.41 6.86
CA MET A 303 15.58 1.27 5.97
C MET A 303 14.26 1.08 5.22
N PRO A 304 14.27 1.15 3.87
CA PRO A 304 13.08 0.87 3.08
C PRO A 304 12.51 -0.52 3.38
N PRO A 305 11.18 -0.71 3.29
CA PRO A 305 10.58 -2.03 3.44
C PRO A 305 11.16 -3.05 2.49
N GLU A 306 11.23 -4.31 2.93
CA GLU A 306 11.62 -5.44 2.07
C GLU A 306 10.80 -5.47 0.77
N HIS A 307 11.36 -6.07 -0.26
CA HIS A 307 10.71 -6.24 -1.57
C HIS A 307 10.43 -4.93 -2.33
N ARG A 308 11.09 -3.81 -1.97
CA ARG A 308 10.99 -2.52 -2.68
C ARG A 308 12.37 -2.02 -3.06
N LEU A 309 12.83 -2.36 -4.26
CA LEU A 309 14.19 -2.09 -4.73
C LEU A 309 15.25 -2.49 -3.68
N GLU A 310 14.95 -3.55 -2.96
CA GLU A 310 15.80 -4.10 -1.89
C GLU A 310 17.06 -4.71 -2.49
N LYS A 311 18.22 -4.17 -2.17
CA LYS A 311 19.49 -4.81 -2.53
C LYS A 311 19.68 -6.07 -1.70
N VAL A 312 19.64 -7.21 -2.36
CA VAL A 312 19.80 -8.53 -1.72
C VAL A 312 21.26 -8.81 -1.43
N THR A 313 22.10 -8.77 -2.46
CA THR A 313 23.54 -9.04 -2.38
C THR A 313 24.25 -8.59 -3.64
N VAL A 314 25.58 -8.73 -3.65
CA VAL A 314 26.41 -8.74 -4.85
C VAL A 314 27.05 -10.12 -4.97
N ALA A 315 26.73 -10.85 -6.02
CA ALA A 315 27.23 -12.20 -6.30
C ALA A 315 27.93 -12.23 -7.66
N GLY A 316 29.16 -12.70 -7.73
CA GLY A 316 29.94 -12.73 -8.98
C GLY A 316 30.10 -11.37 -9.67
N GLY A 317 30.12 -10.29 -8.90
CA GLY A 317 30.17 -8.91 -9.43
C GLY A 317 28.83 -8.40 -9.96
N VAL A 318 27.74 -9.16 -9.82
CA VAL A 318 26.37 -8.80 -10.23
C VAL A 318 25.57 -8.32 -9.01
N THR A 319 24.91 -7.17 -9.13
CA THR A 319 24.02 -6.66 -8.07
C THR A 319 22.62 -7.27 -8.22
N TRP A 320 22.10 -7.86 -7.14
CA TRP A 320 20.78 -8.48 -7.11
C TRP A 320 19.79 -7.61 -6.35
N ILE A 321 18.68 -7.21 -7.03
CA ILE A 321 17.66 -6.30 -6.48
C ILE A 321 16.30 -6.98 -6.50
N ASN A 322 15.65 -6.96 -5.34
CA ASN A 322 14.31 -7.48 -5.12
C ASN A 322 13.29 -6.33 -5.06
N ASP A 323 12.47 -6.24 -6.09
CA ASP A 323 11.33 -5.34 -6.17
C ASP A 323 10.03 -6.14 -6.39
N SER A 324 9.88 -7.25 -5.67
CA SER A 324 8.72 -8.14 -5.80
C SER A 324 7.38 -7.43 -5.54
N LYS A 325 7.36 -6.31 -4.81
CA LYS A 325 6.21 -5.43 -4.60
C LYS A 325 5.83 -4.63 -5.85
N GLY A 326 6.65 -4.57 -6.88
CA GLY A 326 6.36 -3.94 -8.18
C GLY A 326 5.33 -4.75 -8.97
N THR A 327 4.07 -4.76 -8.53
CA THR A 327 2.98 -5.59 -9.07
C THR A 327 2.15 -4.90 -10.16
N ASN A 328 2.60 -3.77 -10.68
CA ASN A 328 2.02 -3.07 -11.81
C ASN A 328 3.10 -2.43 -12.69
N VAL A 329 2.70 -2.05 -13.91
CA VAL A 329 3.59 -1.49 -14.93
C VAL A 329 4.28 -0.20 -14.48
N ASP A 330 3.55 0.68 -13.79
CA ASP A 330 4.08 1.97 -13.32
C ASP A 330 5.18 1.78 -12.25
N SER A 331 4.98 0.87 -11.29
CA SER A 331 6.03 0.52 -10.32
C SER A 331 7.30 0.01 -11.00
N THR A 332 7.13 -0.89 -11.99
CA THR A 332 8.25 -1.45 -12.76
C THR A 332 8.94 -0.40 -13.63
N PHE A 333 8.18 0.58 -14.16
CA PHE A 333 8.77 1.71 -14.87
C PHE A 333 9.79 2.45 -13.99
N TYR A 334 9.39 2.81 -12.77
CA TYR A 334 10.31 3.47 -11.84
C TYR A 334 11.45 2.58 -11.38
N ALA A 335 11.20 1.28 -11.22
CA ALA A 335 12.26 0.33 -10.88
C ALA A 335 13.32 0.27 -11.98
N LEU A 336 12.94 0.10 -13.25
CA LEU A 336 13.86 0.13 -14.39
C LEU A 336 14.52 1.50 -14.56
N GLN A 337 13.79 2.59 -14.32
CA GLN A 337 14.36 3.94 -14.40
C GLN A 337 15.48 4.15 -13.39
N ALA A 338 15.35 3.56 -12.21
CA ALA A 338 16.34 3.67 -11.13
C ALA A 338 17.61 2.83 -11.33
N MET A 339 17.65 1.95 -12.32
CA MET A 339 18.85 1.18 -12.63
C MET A 339 19.85 2.04 -13.40
N ASP A 340 21.09 2.08 -12.95
CA ASP A 340 22.18 2.81 -13.61
C ASP A 340 22.99 1.89 -14.53
N GLU A 341 23.05 0.59 -14.26
CA GLU A 341 23.82 -0.42 -14.98
C GLU A 341 22.91 -1.25 -15.92
N PRO A 342 23.49 -1.95 -16.93
CA PRO A 342 22.74 -2.91 -17.73
C PRO A 342 22.04 -3.93 -16.86
N THR A 343 20.76 -4.20 -17.18
CA THR A 343 19.88 -4.95 -16.29
C THR A 343 19.39 -6.23 -16.93
N VAL A 344 19.49 -7.36 -16.22
CA VAL A 344 18.71 -8.57 -16.50
C VAL A 344 17.41 -8.43 -15.71
N TRP A 345 16.29 -8.39 -16.42
CA TRP A 345 14.99 -8.09 -15.83
C TRP A 345 14.14 -9.36 -15.68
N ILE A 346 13.72 -9.67 -14.45
CA ILE A 346 12.77 -10.75 -14.14
C ILE A 346 11.38 -10.12 -14.03
N VAL A 347 10.45 -10.57 -14.89
CA VAL A 347 9.10 -10.01 -15.08
C VAL A 347 8.09 -11.13 -15.21
N GLY A 348 6.82 -10.89 -14.80
CA GLY A 348 5.73 -11.84 -14.98
C GLY A 348 4.98 -12.18 -13.70
N GLY A 349 3.94 -13.00 -13.88
CA GLY A 349 2.95 -13.33 -12.88
C GLY A 349 1.55 -13.20 -13.45
N GLN A 350 0.54 -13.08 -12.58
CA GLN A 350 -0.85 -12.90 -12.98
C GLN A 350 -1.07 -11.49 -13.58
N ASP A 351 -1.29 -11.44 -14.89
CA ASP A 351 -1.61 -10.20 -15.62
C ASP A 351 -3.02 -9.70 -15.30
N LYS A 352 -3.17 -8.37 -15.16
CA LYS A 352 -4.44 -7.71 -14.85
C LYS A 352 -4.95 -6.83 -15.99
N GLY A 353 -4.60 -7.14 -17.24
CA GLY A 353 -4.90 -6.30 -18.39
C GLY A 353 -3.85 -5.20 -18.62
N ASN A 354 -2.58 -5.50 -18.31
CA ASN A 354 -1.48 -4.55 -18.41
C ASN A 354 -1.25 -4.07 -19.85
N ASP A 355 -0.96 -2.78 -19.99
CA ASP A 355 -0.29 -2.19 -21.14
C ASP A 355 1.19 -2.02 -20.82
N TYR A 356 2.06 -2.77 -21.50
CA TYR A 356 3.51 -2.72 -21.30
C TYR A 356 4.22 -1.64 -22.15
N SER A 357 3.50 -0.91 -22.99
CA SER A 357 4.08 0.09 -23.90
C SER A 357 4.92 1.18 -23.16
N PRO A 358 4.54 1.63 -21.94
CA PRO A 358 5.35 2.60 -21.21
C PRO A 358 6.75 2.11 -20.84
N LEU A 359 6.94 0.78 -20.72
CA LEU A 359 8.24 0.19 -20.36
C LEU A 359 9.19 0.10 -21.56
N MET A 360 8.67 0.10 -22.79
CA MET A 360 9.44 -0.14 -24.01
C MET A 360 10.72 0.72 -24.14
N PRO A 361 10.69 2.05 -23.91
CA PRO A 361 11.91 2.88 -24.00
C PRO A 361 13.00 2.47 -23.02
N LEU A 362 12.61 2.10 -21.78
CA LEU A 362 13.54 1.67 -20.74
C LEU A 362 14.10 0.28 -21.03
N VAL A 363 13.23 -0.65 -21.48
CA VAL A 363 13.64 -2.01 -21.86
C VAL A 363 14.66 -1.95 -23.00
N LYS A 364 14.38 -1.17 -24.05
CA LYS A 364 15.36 -0.99 -25.16
C LYS A 364 16.69 -0.46 -24.67
N LYS A 365 16.68 0.54 -23.79
CA LYS A 365 17.88 1.26 -23.34
C LYS A 365 18.69 0.50 -22.30
N LYS A 366 18.03 -0.14 -21.32
CA LYS A 366 18.69 -0.61 -20.09
C LYS A 366 18.69 -2.12 -19.94
N VAL A 367 17.70 -2.84 -20.51
CA VAL A 367 17.58 -4.28 -20.30
C VAL A 367 18.51 -5.05 -21.26
N ARG A 368 19.32 -5.94 -20.69
CA ARG A 368 20.20 -6.86 -21.43
C ARG A 368 19.45 -8.12 -21.83
N ALA A 369 18.68 -8.69 -20.92
CA ALA A 369 17.90 -9.92 -21.13
C ALA A 369 16.62 -9.86 -20.30
N ILE A 370 15.60 -10.58 -20.73
CA ILE A 370 14.29 -10.68 -20.10
C ILE A 370 14.08 -12.13 -19.63
N VAL A 371 13.74 -12.29 -18.36
CA VAL A 371 13.39 -13.59 -17.78
C VAL A 371 11.93 -13.52 -17.34
N CYS A 372 11.06 -14.19 -18.05
CA CYS A 372 9.64 -14.29 -17.71
C CYS A 372 9.44 -15.30 -16.58
N MET A 373 8.68 -14.91 -15.55
CA MET A 373 8.37 -15.78 -14.40
C MET A 373 6.87 -15.72 -14.11
N GLY A 374 6.13 -16.65 -14.68
CA GLY A 374 4.67 -16.75 -14.57
C GLY A 374 4.14 -18.00 -15.26
N LEU A 375 2.87 -18.36 -15.00
CA LEU A 375 2.18 -19.45 -15.69
C LEU A 375 1.83 -19.09 -17.14
N ASP A 376 1.46 -17.81 -17.36
CA ASP A 376 1.18 -17.28 -18.69
C ASP A 376 1.99 -16.00 -18.92
N ASN A 377 2.91 -16.08 -19.88
CA ASN A 377 3.80 -14.96 -20.26
C ASN A 377 3.50 -14.45 -21.68
N SER A 378 2.36 -14.82 -22.27
CA SER A 378 2.00 -14.49 -23.66
C SER A 378 2.07 -13.00 -23.97
N LYS A 379 1.48 -12.16 -23.11
CA LYS A 379 1.50 -10.69 -23.27
C LYS A 379 2.90 -10.07 -23.15
N ILE A 380 3.75 -10.61 -22.30
CA ILE A 380 5.14 -10.15 -22.16
C ILE A 380 5.92 -10.50 -23.44
N ARG A 381 5.72 -11.70 -23.98
CA ARG A 381 6.29 -12.11 -25.28
C ARG A 381 5.77 -11.24 -26.43
N GLU A 382 4.47 -10.97 -26.46
CA GLU A 382 3.88 -10.08 -27.46
C GLU A 382 4.52 -8.67 -27.39
N ALA A 383 4.66 -8.13 -26.17
CA ALA A 383 5.21 -6.79 -25.98
C ALA A 383 6.72 -6.69 -26.30
N PHE A 384 7.51 -7.69 -25.92
CA PHE A 384 8.98 -7.56 -25.96
C PHE A 384 9.69 -8.61 -26.81
N GLY A 385 9.01 -9.64 -27.33
CA GLY A 385 9.62 -10.73 -28.07
C GLY A 385 10.21 -10.33 -29.43
N SER A 386 9.79 -9.20 -30.00
CA SER A 386 10.37 -8.64 -31.23
C SER A 386 11.66 -7.87 -31.00
N LEU A 387 12.07 -7.65 -29.75
CA LEU A 387 13.33 -6.97 -29.44
C LEU A 387 14.50 -7.94 -29.65
N ASP A 388 15.62 -7.42 -30.16
CA ASP A 388 16.90 -8.17 -30.25
C ASP A 388 17.52 -8.32 -28.84
N LYS A 389 16.82 -9.08 -27.97
CA LYS A 389 17.23 -9.35 -26.59
C LYS A 389 16.86 -10.78 -26.23
N PRO A 390 17.74 -11.53 -25.52
CA PRO A 390 17.38 -12.83 -24.98
C PRO A 390 16.13 -12.74 -24.12
N LEU A 391 15.15 -13.63 -24.39
CA LEU A 391 13.94 -13.79 -23.62
C LEU A 391 13.73 -15.27 -23.32
N VAL A 392 13.56 -15.62 -22.05
CA VAL A 392 13.34 -17.00 -21.57
C VAL A 392 12.19 -17.06 -20.59
N GLU A 393 11.43 -18.15 -20.61
CA GLU A 393 10.31 -18.36 -19.69
C GLU A 393 10.68 -19.35 -18.58
N THR A 394 10.20 -19.08 -17.38
CA THR A 394 10.45 -19.88 -16.17
C THR A 394 9.20 -19.97 -15.30
N GLY A 395 9.05 -21.10 -14.58
CA GLY A 395 7.90 -21.36 -13.70
C GLY A 395 8.23 -21.33 -12.20
N SER A 396 9.39 -20.79 -11.79
CA SER A 396 9.74 -20.65 -10.37
C SER A 396 10.82 -19.61 -10.15
N ALA A 397 10.91 -19.09 -8.91
CA ALA A 397 11.95 -18.14 -8.53
C ALA A 397 13.37 -18.73 -8.69
N ALA A 398 13.56 -20.00 -8.36
CA ALA A 398 14.86 -20.67 -8.51
C ALA A 398 15.29 -20.78 -9.98
N ALA A 399 14.37 -21.17 -10.88
CA ALA A 399 14.64 -21.22 -12.31
C ALA A 399 14.93 -19.83 -12.89
N ALA A 400 14.15 -18.81 -12.46
CA ALA A 400 14.35 -17.43 -12.90
C ALA A 400 15.71 -16.86 -12.47
N VAL A 401 16.12 -17.11 -11.23
CA VAL A 401 17.43 -16.70 -10.71
C VAL A 401 18.55 -17.39 -11.47
N LYS A 402 18.45 -18.70 -11.72
CA LYS A 402 19.44 -19.47 -12.51
C LYS A 402 19.55 -18.94 -13.93
N ALA A 403 18.44 -18.69 -14.61
CA ALA A 403 18.42 -18.13 -15.95
C ALA A 403 19.02 -16.73 -15.99
N ALA A 404 18.64 -15.86 -15.05
CA ALA A 404 19.16 -14.51 -14.95
C ALA A 404 20.68 -14.48 -14.71
N ALA A 405 21.20 -15.38 -13.85
CA ALA A 405 22.63 -15.52 -13.62
C ALA A 405 23.38 -15.90 -14.92
N GLY A 406 22.78 -16.71 -15.80
CA GLY A 406 23.38 -17.06 -17.09
C GLY A 406 23.49 -15.92 -18.10
N PHE A 407 22.65 -14.87 -17.97
CA PHE A 407 22.69 -13.69 -18.83
C PHE A 407 23.49 -12.53 -18.24
N ALA A 408 23.61 -12.46 -16.93
CA ALA A 408 24.28 -11.37 -16.24
C ALA A 408 25.80 -11.45 -16.36
N ARG A 409 26.45 -10.30 -16.41
CA ARG A 409 27.91 -10.14 -16.41
C ARG A 409 28.34 -9.33 -15.20
N PRO A 410 29.59 -9.46 -14.74
CA PRO A 410 30.11 -8.55 -13.70
C PRO A 410 29.86 -7.09 -14.06
N GLY A 411 29.33 -6.32 -13.12
CA GLY A 411 28.89 -4.94 -13.30
C GLY A 411 27.40 -4.79 -13.64
N ASP A 412 26.70 -5.88 -14.03
CA ASP A 412 25.26 -5.80 -14.30
C ASP A 412 24.42 -5.82 -13.02
N THR A 413 23.16 -5.44 -13.18
CA THR A 413 22.11 -5.62 -12.16
C THR A 413 21.11 -6.70 -12.58
N VAL A 414 20.75 -7.63 -11.70
CA VAL A 414 19.55 -8.47 -11.86
C VAL A 414 18.43 -7.85 -11.03
N LEU A 415 17.34 -7.50 -11.68
CA LEU A 415 16.16 -6.86 -11.08
C LEU A 415 14.96 -7.77 -11.17
N LEU A 416 14.45 -8.21 -10.02
CA LEU A 416 13.08 -8.74 -9.93
C LEU A 416 12.13 -7.55 -9.78
N SER A 417 11.38 -7.19 -10.82
CA SER A 417 10.29 -6.20 -10.80
C SER A 417 9.19 -6.68 -11.75
N PRO A 418 8.20 -7.42 -11.19
CA PRO A 418 7.37 -8.33 -11.98
C PRO A 418 6.32 -7.67 -12.87
N ALA A 419 5.90 -6.43 -12.61
CA ALA A 419 4.77 -5.74 -13.26
C ALA A 419 3.41 -6.42 -13.07
N CYS A 420 3.37 -7.63 -12.50
CA CYS A 420 2.20 -8.50 -12.35
C CYS A 420 1.97 -8.91 -10.90
N ALA A 421 0.73 -9.28 -10.56
CA ALA A 421 0.43 -9.92 -9.29
C ALA A 421 1.15 -11.28 -9.19
N SER A 422 1.23 -11.85 -7.98
CA SER A 422 2.03 -13.05 -7.71
C SER A 422 1.21 -14.33 -7.55
N PHE A 423 -0.12 -14.23 -7.61
CA PHE A 423 -1.04 -15.30 -7.17
C PHE A 423 -1.12 -16.51 -8.11
N ASP A 424 -0.39 -16.50 -9.22
CA ASP A 424 -0.27 -17.64 -10.13
C ASP A 424 0.76 -18.69 -9.65
N LEU A 425 1.91 -18.24 -9.13
CA LEU A 425 3.01 -19.13 -8.70
C LEU A 425 3.31 -19.05 -7.19
N PHE A 426 2.81 -18.02 -6.49
CA PHE A 426 3.17 -17.71 -5.11
C PHE A 426 1.94 -17.33 -4.29
N LEU A 427 2.02 -17.51 -2.97
CA LEU A 427 0.95 -17.14 -2.04
C LEU A 427 0.68 -15.60 -2.05
N ASN A 428 1.72 -14.81 -2.17
CA ASN A 428 1.69 -13.36 -2.21
C ASN A 428 3.03 -12.81 -2.71
N TYR A 429 3.16 -11.48 -2.84
CA TYR A 429 4.41 -10.87 -3.30
C TYR A 429 5.56 -11.03 -2.29
N GLU A 430 5.26 -11.13 -1.00
CA GLU A 430 6.27 -11.40 0.04
C GLU A 430 6.88 -12.78 -0.14
N ASP A 431 6.05 -13.78 -0.40
CA ASP A 431 6.49 -15.13 -0.66
C ASP A 431 7.36 -15.19 -1.92
N ARG A 432 6.93 -14.56 -3.03
CA ARG A 432 7.75 -14.42 -4.25
C ARG A 432 9.10 -13.78 -3.95
N GLY A 433 9.11 -12.69 -3.21
CA GLY A 433 10.34 -11.99 -2.85
C GLY A 433 11.26 -12.80 -1.94
N ARG A 434 10.73 -13.54 -0.96
CA ARG A 434 11.51 -14.44 -0.10
C ARG A 434 12.12 -15.59 -0.88
N GLN A 435 11.35 -16.23 -1.79
CA GLN A 435 11.86 -17.31 -2.63
C GLN A 435 12.95 -16.81 -3.59
N PHE A 436 12.79 -15.61 -4.16
CA PHE A 436 13.84 -14.97 -4.95
C PHE A 436 15.12 -14.73 -4.12
N LYS A 437 15.02 -14.11 -2.94
CA LYS A 437 16.17 -13.89 -2.04
C LYS A 437 16.87 -15.21 -1.69
N SER A 438 16.10 -16.23 -1.32
CA SER A 438 16.64 -17.57 -1.00
C SER A 438 17.38 -18.18 -2.18
N ALA A 439 16.84 -18.06 -3.41
CA ALA A 439 17.49 -18.56 -4.61
C ALA A 439 18.79 -17.82 -4.93
N VAL A 440 18.80 -16.49 -4.77
CA VAL A 440 20.00 -15.66 -4.98
C VAL A 440 21.10 -16.00 -3.97
N MET A 441 20.77 -16.20 -2.70
CA MET A 441 21.77 -16.56 -1.66
C MET A 441 22.43 -17.91 -1.94
N LYS A 442 21.72 -18.84 -2.59
CA LYS A 442 22.29 -20.15 -2.99
C LYS A 442 23.24 -20.08 -4.19
N LEU A 443 23.33 -18.96 -4.91
CA LEU A 443 24.34 -18.77 -5.97
C LEU A 443 25.75 -18.57 -5.40
N ASN A 444 25.87 -18.18 -4.13
CA ASN A 444 27.13 -17.92 -3.44
C ASN A 444 27.60 -19.13 -2.60
N SER A 445 26.78 -20.17 -2.51
CA SER A 445 27.13 -21.43 -1.85
C SER A 445 27.51 -22.49 -2.91
#